data_b5f6c6146cba21ac621534951c9b4f48
#
_entry.id   b5f6c6146cba21ac621534951c9b4f48
#
_cell.length_a   1.000
_cell.length_b   1.000
_cell.length_c   1.000
_cell.angle_alpha   90.00
_cell.angle_beta   90.00
_cell.angle_gamma   90.00
#
_symmetry.space_group_name_H-M   'P 1'
#
loop_
_entity.id
_entity.type
_entity.pdbx_description
1 polymer ?
#
loop_
_entity_poly.entity_id
_entity_poly.type
_entity_poly.pdbx_seq_one_letter_code
_entity_poly.pdbx_strand_id
1 'polypeptide(L)'
;MLKNQVTSFLIFISIFITPIEAKEPSQLITEIVNEASMILSSSDPVESKIIKLNNIAETNVDIDGIGMYTLGKYRKILTEDQKIKYNKLFKSYFLKSFSSRLVDYSNPKINVVSKKKLNEKYTIVNTVLEETSKNPKIKIDWRIYTKNPERPLIRDLIVEGLSLARTQKEEFSSILNSNDNDINALFKILEEFSNN
;
A
#
# COMPACT_ATOMS: atom_id res chain seq x y z
N MET A 1 67.39 25.21 -27.09
CA MET A 1 66.65 23.95 -26.72
C MET A 1 65.72 24.23 -25.56
N LEU A 2 64.46 24.56 -25.87
CA LEU A 2 63.43 24.73 -24.85
C LEU A 2 62.75 23.38 -24.61
N LYS A 3 62.82 22.85 -23.39
CA LYS A 3 62.05 21.68 -22.95
C LYS A 3 60.63 22.12 -22.52
N ASN A 4 59.63 21.75 -23.29
CA ASN A 4 58.24 21.86 -22.91
C ASN A 4 57.92 20.81 -21.82
N GLN A 5 57.60 21.27 -20.61
CA GLN A 5 57.01 20.43 -19.59
C GLN A 5 55.46 20.54 -19.72
N VAL A 6 54.84 19.47 -20.16
CA VAL A 6 53.35 19.32 -20.14
C VAL A 6 52.97 18.80 -18.75
N THR A 7 52.45 19.69 -17.92
CA THR A 7 51.89 19.32 -16.62
C THR A 7 50.47 18.78 -16.85
N SER A 8 50.32 17.45 -16.77
CA SER A 8 49.02 16.78 -16.84
C SER A 8 48.24 17.02 -15.53
N PHE A 9 47.16 17.82 -15.59
CA PHE A 9 46.30 18.09 -14.46
C PHE A 9 45.22 16.99 -14.41
N LEU A 10 45.39 15.97 -13.56
CA LEU A 10 44.42 14.93 -13.29
C LEU A 10 43.29 15.51 -12.44
N ILE A 11 42.13 15.78 -13.04
CA ILE A 11 40.89 16.16 -12.33
C ILE A 11 40.33 14.90 -11.68
N PHE A 12 40.47 14.80 -10.37
CA PHE A 12 39.83 13.76 -9.58
C PHE A 12 38.34 14.15 -9.39
N ILE A 13 37.43 13.59 -10.20
CA ILE A 13 36.00 13.73 -9.99
C ILE A 13 35.62 12.80 -8.84
N SER A 14 35.48 13.36 -7.63
CA SER A 14 34.92 12.66 -6.49
C SER A 14 33.42 12.51 -6.70
N ILE A 15 32.99 11.32 -7.12
CA ILE A 15 31.59 10.94 -7.16
C ILE A 15 31.13 10.79 -5.73
N PHE A 16 30.42 11.80 -5.20
CA PHE A 16 29.71 11.70 -3.92
C PHE A 16 28.51 10.75 -4.11
N ILE A 17 28.72 9.46 -3.81
CA ILE A 17 27.63 8.51 -3.65
C ILE A 17 26.96 8.86 -2.31
N THR A 18 25.86 9.62 -2.34
CA THR A 18 25.03 9.77 -1.17
C THR A 18 24.43 8.40 -0.86
N PRO A 19 24.60 7.85 0.35
CA PRO A 19 23.92 6.62 0.71
C PRO A 19 22.42 6.89 0.66
N ILE A 20 21.69 6.15 -0.17
CA ILE A 20 20.23 6.16 -0.14
C ILE A 20 19.84 5.51 1.17
N GLU A 21 19.30 6.30 2.08
CA GLU A 21 18.91 5.85 3.41
C GLU A 21 17.67 4.96 3.30
N ALA A 22 17.79 3.72 3.80
CA ALA A 22 16.67 2.78 3.84
C ALA A 22 15.54 3.35 4.71
N LYS A 23 14.33 3.46 4.16
CA LYS A 23 13.18 4.02 4.89
C LYS A 23 12.75 3.05 6.00
N GLU A 24 12.83 3.51 7.23
CA GLU A 24 12.50 2.72 8.41
C GLU A 24 10.98 2.47 8.46
N PRO A 25 10.52 1.19 8.59
CA PRO A 25 9.09 0.85 8.51
C PRO A 25 8.18 1.56 9.51
N SER A 26 8.63 1.79 10.75
CA SER A 26 7.82 2.53 11.74
C SER A 26 7.68 4.00 11.37
N GLN A 27 8.74 4.59 10.84
CA GLN A 27 8.71 5.97 10.34
C GLN A 27 7.77 6.10 9.14
N LEU A 28 7.83 5.15 8.19
CA LEU A 28 6.89 5.11 7.06
C LEU A 28 5.43 5.14 7.54
N ILE A 29 5.07 4.28 8.50
CA ILE A 29 3.70 4.23 9.03
C ILE A 29 3.35 5.51 9.78
N THR A 30 4.26 6.07 10.57
CA THR A 30 4.03 7.34 11.27
C THR A 30 3.74 8.47 10.28
N GLU A 31 4.50 8.58 9.20
CA GLU A 31 4.31 9.60 8.17
C GLU A 31 2.96 9.43 7.47
N ILE A 32 2.63 8.20 7.03
CA ILE A 32 1.35 7.90 6.35
C ILE A 32 0.16 8.23 7.25
N VAL A 33 0.21 7.84 8.50
CA VAL A 33 -0.87 8.06 9.46
C VAL A 33 -1.05 9.54 9.76
N ASN A 34 0.04 10.28 9.95
CA ASN A 34 -0.02 11.72 10.18
C ASN A 34 -0.58 12.46 8.97
N GLU A 35 -0.14 12.12 7.76
CA GLU A 35 -0.63 12.72 6.52
C GLU A 35 -2.13 12.43 6.33
N ALA A 36 -2.56 11.16 6.50
CA ALA A 36 -3.97 10.79 6.43
C ALA A 36 -4.81 11.53 7.48
N SER A 37 -4.32 11.64 8.73
CA SER A 37 -5.01 12.36 9.80
C SER A 37 -5.17 13.85 9.48
N MET A 38 -4.16 14.50 8.91
CA MET A 38 -4.23 15.89 8.46
C MET A 38 -5.28 16.08 7.37
N ILE A 39 -5.31 15.19 6.38
CA ILE A 39 -6.31 15.22 5.30
C ILE A 39 -7.73 15.06 5.87
N LEU A 40 -7.94 14.07 6.73
CA LEU A 40 -9.24 13.77 7.30
C LEU A 40 -9.75 14.90 8.22
N SER A 41 -8.85 15.58 8.90
CA SER A 41 -9.17 16.72 9.80
C SER A 41 -9.32 18.06 9.08
N SER A 42 -8.96 18.13 7.79
CA SER A 42 -9.06 19.39 7.02
C SER A 42 -10.53 19.78 6.76
N SER A 43 -10.75 21.03 6.39
CA SER A 43 -12.05 21.53 5.92
C SER A 43 -12.29 21.28 4.43
N ASP A 44 -11.43 20.52 3.76
CA ASP A 44 -11.55 20.23 2.35
C ASP A 44 -12.86 19.48 2.03
N PRO A 45 -13.41 19.66 0.82
CA PRO A 45 -14.50 18.82 0.33
C PRO A 45 -14.15 17.33 0.34
N VAL A 46 -15.16 16.46 0.54
CA VAL A 46 -14.98 15.01 0.63
C VAL A 46 -14.25 14.45 -0.60
N GLU A 47 -14.58 14.93 -1.79
CA GLU A 47 -13.96 14.52 -3.05
C GLU A 47 -12.45 14.83 -3.06
N SER A 48 -12.06 15.99 -2.55
CA SER A 48 -10.64 16.37 -2.43
C SER A 48 -9.90 15.48 -1.44
N LYS A 49 -10.53 15.14 -0.30
CA LYS A 49 -9.96 14.20 0.67
C LYS A 49 -9.77 12.81 0.04
N ILE A 50 -10.75 12.32 -0.69
CA ILE A 50 -10.68 11.03 -1.42
C ILE A 50 -9.47 11.00 -2.37
N ILE A 51 -9.30 12.04 -3.19
CA ILE A 51 -8.16 12.13 -4.12
C ILE A 51 -6.83 12.07 -3.37
N LYS A 52 -6.68 12.85 -2.29
CA LYS A 52 -5.46 12.88 -1.48
C LYS A 52 -5.18 11.53 -0.80
N LEU A 53 -6.20 10.89 -0.23
CA LEU A 53 -6.07 9.56 0.38
C LEU A 53 -5.69 8.48 -0.64
N ASN A 54 -6.28 8.54 -1.84
CA ASN A 54 -5.92 7.63 -2.92
C ASN A 54 -4.46 7.80 -3.34
N ASN A 55 -3.92 9.01 -3.39
CA ASN A 55 -2.51 9.26 -3.68
C ASN A 55 -1.58 8.67 -2.61
N ILE A 56 -1.96 8.75 -1.32
CA ILE A 56 -1.23 8.07 -0.24
C ILE A 56 -1.21 6.56 -0.49
N ALA A 57 -2.37 5.98 -0.82
CA ALA A 57 -2.48 4.54 -1.07
C ALA A 57 -1.65 4.11 -2.29
N GLU A 58 -1.73 4.83 -3.41
CA GLU A 58 -0.97 4.52 -4.64
C GLU A 58 0.55 4.58 -4.43
N THR A 59 1.01 5.47 -3.56
CA THR A 59 2.43 5.66 -3.28
C THR A 59 2.98 4.59 -2.33
N ASN A 60 2.20 4.19 -1.33
CA ASN A 60 2.70 3.43 -0.18
C ASN A 60 2.19 1.99 -0.10
N VAL A 61 1.19 1.61 -0.91
CA VAL A 61 0.61 0.26 -0.92
C VAL A 61 0.99 -0.49 -2.19
N ASP A 62 1.38 -1.74 -2.06
CA ASP A 62 1.60 -2.65 -3.20
C ASP A 62 0.25 -3.19 -3.70
N ILE A 63 -0.55 -2.31 -4.33
CA ILE A 63 -1.91 -2.64 -4.78
C ILE A 63 -1.90 -3.80 -5.76
N ASP A 64 -0.96 -3.83 -6.71
CA ASP A 64 -0.82 -4.93 -7.67
C ASP A 64 -0.44 -6.25 -6.98
N GLY A 65 0.49 -6.20 -6.03
CA GLY A 65 0.88 -7.38 -5.25
C GLY A 65 -0.26 -7.93 -4.39
N ILE A 66 -1.07 -7.06 -3.79
CA ILE A 66 -2.28 -7.44 -3.05
C ILE A 66 -3.31 -8.04 -4.03
N GLY A 67 -3.55 -7.40 -5.16
CA GLY A 67 -4.46 -7.90 -6.20
C GLY A 67 -4.07 -9.32 -6.65
N MET A 68 -2.82 -9.53 -7.00
CA MET A 68 -2.33 -10.85 -7.38
C MET A 68 -2.45 -11.88 -6.22
N TYR A 69 -2.31 -11.47 -4.98
CA TYR A 69 -2.53 -12.32 -3.83
C TYR A 69 -4.00 -12.72 -3.68
N THR A 70 -4.94 -11.80 -3.89
CA THR A 70 -6.38 -12.05 -3.75
C THR A 70 -6.94 -12.99 -4.81
N LEU A 71 -6.33 -13.07 -6.00
CA LEU A 71 -6.66 -14.11 -7.00
C LEU A 71 -6.31 -15.55 -6.56
N GLY A 72 -5.42 -15.71 -5.59
CA GLY A 72 -5.03 -17.03 -5.07
C GLY A 72 -4.52 -17.97 -6.17
N LYS A 73 -5.16 -19.16 -6.31
CA LYS A 73 -4.80 -20.17 -7.33
C LYS A 73 -5.06 -19.69 -8.76
N TYR A 74 -6.07 -18.85 -8.96
CA TYR A 74 -6.52 -18.38 -10.28
C TYR A 74 -5.46 -17.56 -11.02
N ARG A 75 -4.60 -16.82 -10.32
CA ARG A 75 -3.50 -16.05 -10.94
C ARG A 75 -2.59 -16.89 -11.86
N LYS A 76 -2.58 -18.23 -11.69
CA LYS A 76 -1.73 -19.14 -12.48
C LYS A 76 -2.35 -19.55 -13.81
N ILE A 77 -3.68 -19.42 -13.94
CA ILE A 77 -4.43 -19.89 -15.12
C ILE A 77 -4.94 -18.74 -15.98
N LEU A 78 -4.87 -17.49 -15.49
CA LEU A 78 -5.25 -16.31 -16.26
C LEU A 78 -4.23 -16.01 -17.36
N THR A 79 -4.73 -15.59 -18.53
CA THR A 79 -3.91 -14.99 -19.58
C THR A 79 -3.30 -13.66 -19.12
N GLU A 80 -2.28 -13.17 -19.82
CA GLU A 80 -1.68 -11.86 -19.50
C GLU A 80 -2.69 -10.73 -19.65
N ASP A 81 -3.54 -10.74 -20.68
CA ASP A 81 -4.61 -9.74 -20.88
C ASP A 81 -5.61 -9.74 -19.72
N GLN A 82 -6.00 -10.94 -19.24
CA GLN A 82 -6.87 -11.08 -18.08
C GLN A 82 -6.22 -10.52 -16.81
N LYS A 83 -4.91 -10.75 -16.61
CA LYS A 83 -4.18 -10.18 -15.48
C LYS A 83 -4.10 -8.66 -15.55
N ILE A 84 -3.85 -8.11 -16.73
CA ILE A 84 -3.83 -6.66 -16.95
C ILE A 84 -5.22 -6.06 -16.65
N LYS A 85 -6.29 -6.67 -17.21
CA LYS A 85 -7.66 -6.24 -16.94
C LYS A 85 -7.98 -6.32 -15.44
N TYR A 86 -7.64 -7.44 -14.79
CA TYR A 86 -7.83 -7.63 -13.35
C TYR A 86 -7.14 -6.54 -12.53
N ASN A 87 -5.86 -6.28 -12.77
CA ASN A 87 -5.09 -5.28 -12.02
C ASN A 87 -5.73 -3.89 -12.12
N LYS A 88 -6.19 -3.51 -13.31
CA LYS A 88 -6.89 -2.23 -13.50
C LYS A 88 -8.18 -2.17 -12.69
N LEU A 89 -9.00 -3.20 -12.75
CA LEU A 89 -10.27 -3.28 -12.02
C LEU A 89 -10.04 -3.34 -10.50
N PHE A 90 -9.09 -4.18 -10.06
CA PHE A 90 -8.74 -4.30 -8.65
C PHE A 90 -8.22 -2.98 -8.08
N LYS A 91 -7.38 -2.25 -8.82
CA LYS A 91 -6.89 -0.94 -8.39
C LYS A 91 -8.04 0.03 -8.16
N SER A 92 -8.99 0.13 -9.09
CA SER A 92 -10.18 1.00 -8.95
C SER A 92 -11.04 0.60 -7.75
N TYR A 93 -11.31 -0.69 -7.61
CA TYR A 93 -12.04 -1.28 -6.49
C TYR A 93 -11.35 -0.98 -5.15
N PHE A 94 -10.04 -1.22 -5.07
CA PHE A 94 -9.24 -1.00 -3.87
C PHE A 94 -9.27 0.45 -3.43
N LEU A 95 -8.97 1.38 -4.33
CA LEU A 95 -8.91 2.82 -4.03
C LEU A 95 -10.26 3.34 -3.56
N LYS A 96 -11.35 2.96 -4.23
CA LYS A 96 -12.69 3.35 -3.83
C LYS A 96 -13.08 2.76 -2.47
N SER A 97 -12.86 1.47 -2.27
CA SER A 97 -13.14 0.80 -0.99
C SER A 97 -12.33 1.38 0.17
N PHE A 98 -11.05 1.73 -0.08
CA PHE A 98 -10.16 2.30 0.90
C PHE A 98 -10.60 3.72 1.31
N SER A 99 -10.76 4.61 0.33
CA SER A 99 -11.07 6.01 0.60
C SER A 99 -12.46 6.21 1.19
N SER A 100 -13.48 5.50 0.68
CA SER A 100 -14.86 5.61 1.19
C SER A 100 -14.99 5.22 2.66
N ARG A 101 -14.16 4.27 3.14
CA ARG A 101 -14.17 3.88 4.56
C ARG A 101 -13.42 4.87 5.45
N LEU A 102 -12.42 5.56 4.91
CA LEU A 102 -11.61 6.48 5.72
C LEU A 102 -12.24 7.86 5.89
N VAL A 103 -12.99 8.36 4.90
CA VAL A 103 -13.56 9.73 4.96
C VAL A 103 -14.59 9.91 6.09
N ASP A 104 -15.13 8.80 6.62
CA ASP A 104 -16.04 8.83 7.77
C ASP A 104 -15.32 9.08 9.11
N TYR A 105 -14.00 8.93 9.15
CA TYR A 105 -13.21 9.20 10.34
C TYR A 105 -12.87 10.68 10.45
N SER A 106 -13.18 11.28 11.59
CA SER A 106 -12.78 12.64 11.92
C SER A 106 -11.62 12.60 12.91
N ASN A 107 -10.47 13.14 12.53
CA ASN A 107 -9.30 13.27 13.40
C ASN A 107 -8.85 11.94 14.07
N PRO A 108 -8.56 10.89 13.31
CA PRO A 108 -8.12 9.61 13.87
C PRO A 108 -6.73 9.79 14.52
N LYS A 109 -6.58 9.29 15.76
CA LYS A 109 -5.29 9.25 16.46
C LYS A 109 -4.76 7.82 16.43
N ILE A 110 -3.71 7.59 15.66
CA ILE A 110 -3.06 6.27 15.52
C ILE A 110 -1.63 6.38 16.05
N ASN A 111 -1.30 5.55 17.04
CA ASN A 111 0.01 5.53 17.65
C ASN A 111 0.78 4.27 17.27
N VAL A 112 2.03 4.40 16.85
CA VAL A 112 2.94 3.27 16.65
C VAL A 112 3.36 2.74 18.02
N VAL A 113 3.12 1.44 18.24
CA VAL A 113 3.41 0.77 19.53
C VAL A 113 4.72 -0.02 19.46
N SER A 114 4.89 -0.79 18.39
CA SER A 114 6.07 -1.64 18.22
C SER A 114 6.27 -2.03 16.76
N LYS A 115 7.43 -2.65 16.49
CA LYS A 115 7.70 -3.31 15.21
C LYS A 115 8.33 -4.67 15.43
N LYS A 116 8.12 -5.59 14.48
CA LYS A 116 8.70 -6.93 14.48
C LYS A 116 9.09 -7.34 13.08
N LYS A 117 10.35 -7.63 12.84
CA LYS A 117 10.80 -8.30 11.61
C LYS A 117 10.27 -9.73 11.61
N LEU A 118 9.45 -10.09 10.62
CA LEU A 118 8.93 -11.45 10.47
C LEU A 118 9.93 -12.37 9.76
N ASN A 119 10.57 -11.86 8.72
CA ASN A 119 11.59 -12.53 7.92
C ASN A 119 12.32 -11.49 7.05
N GLU A 120 13.18 -11.94 6.12
CA GLU A 120 13.96 -11.07 5.23
C GLU A 120 13.10 -10.18 4.28
N LYS A 121 11.83 -10.50 4.12
CA LYS A 121 10.94 -9.79 3.18
C LYS A 121 9.86 -8.97 3.87
N TYR A 122 9.59 -9.22 5.14
CA TYR A 122 8.42 -8.62 5.81
C TYR A 122 8.73 -8.15 7.22
N THR A 123 8.25 -6.95 7.50
CA THR A 123 8.18 -6.37 8.85
C THR A 123 6.71 -6.08 9.19
N ILE A 124 6.32 -6.32 10.43
CA ILE A 124 5.04 -5.85 11.00
C ILE A 124 5.33 -4.60 11.83
N VAL A 125 4.55 -3.56 11.60
CA VAL A 125 4.44 -2.40 12.49
C VAL A 125 3.09 -2.48 13.18
N ASN A 126 3.10 -2.50 14.50
CA ASN A 126 1.89 -2.57 15.32
C ASN A 126 1.48 -1.15 15.72
N THR A 127 0.22 -0.82 15.48
CA THR A 127 -0.35 0.47 15.86
C THR A 127 -1.65 0.29 16.62
N VAL A 128 -2.07 1.36 17.26
CA VAL A 128 -3.35 1.45 17.95
C VAL A 128 -4.07 2.71 17.50
N LEU A 129 -5.27 2.55 16.98
CA LEU A 129 -6.22 3.65 16.82
C LEU A 129 -6.86 3.91 18.17
N GLU A 130 -6.71 5.12 18.69
CA GLU A 130 -7.22 5.49 20.00
C GLU A 130 -8.75 5.53 20.02
N GLU A 131 -9.29 5.22 21.19
CA GLU A 131 -10.72 5.29 21.45
C GLU A 131 -11.27 6.71 21.27
N THR A 132 -12.47 6.80 20.74
CA THR A 132 -13.25 8.04 20.64
C THR A 132 -14.65 7.80 21.24
N SER A 133 -15.43 8.87 21.41
CA SER A 133 -16.84 8.72 21.85
C SER A 133 -17.70 7.84 20.93
N LYS A 134 -17.27 7.60 19.69
CA LYS A 134 -18.02 6.84 18.68
C LYS A 134 -17.40 5.48 18.34
N ASN A 135 -16.09 5.33 18.54
CA ASN A 135 -15.36 4.13 18.13
C ASN A 135 -14.49 3.61 19.26
N PRO A 136 -14.46 2.28 19.50
CA PRO A 136 -13.57 1.67 20.48
C PRO A 136 -12.10 1.79 20.03
N LYS A 137 -11.19 1.49 20.95
CA LYS A 137 -9.78 1.31 20.66
C LYS A 137 -9.59 0.11 19.74
N ILE A 138 -8.81 0.27 18.65
CA ILE A 138 -8.61 -0.75 17.61
C ILE A 138 -7.13 -1.02 17.40
N LYS A 139 -6.72 -2.28 17.39
CA LYS A 139 -5.37 -2.70 17.02
C LYS A 139 -5.27 -2.85 15.50
N ILE A 140 -4.23 -2.24 14.92
CA ILE A 140 -3.95 -2.32 13.48
C ILE A 140 -2.49 -2.71 13.30
N ASP A 141 -2.25 -3.85 12.67
CA ASP A 141 -0.93 -4.33 12.30
C ASP A 141 -0.70 -4.13 10.80
N TRP A 142 0.37 -3.44 10.46
CA TRP A 142 0.76 -3.12 9.09
C TRP A 142 1.81 -4.12 8.64
N ARG A 143 1.48 -4.99 7.68
CA ARG A 143 2.47 -5.88 7.06
C ARG A 143 3.15 -5.17 5.91
N ILE A 144 4.42 -4.89 6.07
CA ILE A 144 5.23 -4.11 5.14
C ILE A 144 6.21 -5.04 4.43
N TYR A 145 6.26 -4.96 3.11
CA TYR A 145 7.25 -5.63 2.28
C TYR A 145 8.52 -4.81 2.25
N THR A 146 9.58 -5.34 2.84
CA THR A 146 10.85 -4.66 3.10
C THR A 146 12.03 -5.28 2.34
N LYS A 147 11.76 -6.12 1.33
CA LYS A 147 12.83 -6.71 0.50
C LYS A 147 13.61 -5.64 -0.27
N ASN A 148 12.93 -4.57 -0.70
CA ASN A 148 13.57 -3.35 -1.18
C ASN A 148 13.52 -2.31 -0.05
N PRO A 149 14.64 -2.08 0.67
CA PRO A 149 14.66 -1.16 1.80
C PRO A 149 14.48 0.31 1.40
N GLU A 150 14.79 0.67 0.15
CA GLU A 150 14.62 2.04 -0.38
C GLU A 150 13.15 2.35 -0.66
N ARG A 151 12.33 1.32 -0.93
CA ARG A 151 10.92 1.45 -1.24
C ARG A 151 10.09 0.37 -0.55
N PRO A 152 9.94 0.44 0.78
CA PRO A 152 9.03 -0.45 1.50
C PRO A 152 7.58 -0.15 1.12
N LEU A 153 6.75 -1.20 0.97
CA LEU A 153 5.34 -1.08 0.58
C LEU A 153 4.45 -1.88 1.52
N ILE A 154 3.29 -1.32 1.86
CA ILE A 154 2.27 -2.01 2.64
C ILE A 154 1.63 -3.11 1.76
N ARG A 155 1.54 -4.33 2.28
CA ARG A 155 0.93 -5.49 1.61
C ARG A 155 -0.27 -6.10 2.34
N ASP A 156 -0.54 -5.66 3.56
CA ASP A 156 -1.72 -6.10 4.30
C ASP A 156 -1.96 -5.19 5.50
N LEU A 157 -3.22 -5.04 5.85
CA LEU A 157 -3.67 -4.51 7.13
C LEU A 157 -4.35 -5.63 7.91
N ILE A 158 -3.94 -5.82 9.16
CA ILE A 158 -4.52 -6.80 10.06
C ILE A 158 -5.22 -6.01 11.18
N VAL A 159 -6.53 -5.96 11.12
CA VAL A 159 -7.37 -5.22 12.06
C VAL A 159 -7.96 -6.20 13.07
N GLU A 160 -7.66 -6.01 14.35
CA GLU A 160 -8.08 -6.93 15.44
C GLU A 160 -7.76 -8.41 15.13
N GLY A 161 -6.61 -8.66 14.52
CA GLY A 161 -6.16 -10.00 14.12
C GLY A 161 -6.70 -10.51 12.77
N LEU A 162 -7.63 -9.79 12.13
CA LEU A 162 -8.20 -10.15 10.84
C LEU A 162 -7.41 -9.51 9.68
N SER A 163 -6.77 -10.33 8.85
CA SER A 163 -6.06 -9.88 7.65
C SER A 163 -7.03 -9.48 6.55
N LEU A 164 -7.03 -8.21 6.15
CA LEU A 164 -7.94 -7.72 5.11
C LEU A 164 -7.63 -8.33 3.75
N ALA A 165 -6.35 -8.50 3.41
CA ALA A 165 -5.97 -9.14 2.15
C ALA A 165 -6.40 -10.62 2.09
N ARG A 166 -6.35 -11.35 3.22
CA ARG A 166 -6.84 -12.73 3.30
C ARG A 166 -8.36 -12.79 3.14
N THR A 167 -9.09 -11.96 3.87
CA THR A 167 -10.55 -11.88 3.77
C THR A 167 -10.98 -11.61 2.33
N GLN A 168 -10.35 -10.65 1.67
CA GLN A 168 -10.65 -10.34 0.27
C GLN A 168 -10.35 -11.52 -0.67
N LYS A 169 -9.25 -12.26 -0.42
CA LYS A 169 -8.95 -13.47 -1.18
C LYS A 169 -10.02 -14.54 -1.00
N GLU A 170 -10.52 -14.74 0.21
CA GLU A 170 -11.57 -15.73 0.51
C GLU A 170 -12.87 -15.34 -0.17
N GLU A 171 -13.23 -14.05 -0.13
CA GLU A 171 -14.40 -13.50 -0.81
C GLU A 171 -14.34 -13.71 -2.33
N PHE A 172 -13.22 -13.34 -2.98
CA PHE A 172 -13.04 -13.53 -4.42
C PHE A 172 -13.01 -15.01 -4.81
N SER A 173 -12.44 -15.85 -3.96
CA SER A 173 -12.47 -17.30 -4.17
C SER A 173 -13.89 -17.85 -4.10
N SER A 174 -14.72 -17.35 -3.19
CA SER A 174 -16.13 -17.73 -3.09
C SER A 174 -16.92 -17.30 -4.33
N ILE A 175 -16.74 -16.05 -4.80
CA ILE A 175 -17.35 -15.55 -6.03
C ILE A 175 -16.99 -16.46 -7.22
N LEU A 176 -15.71 -16.75 -7.41
CA LEU A 176 -15.25 -17.57 -8.52
C LEU A 176 -15.78 -19.00 -8.43
N ASN A 177 -15.74 -19.61 -7.26
CA ASN A 177 -16.28 -20.97 -7.07
C ASN A 177 -17.79 -21.06 -7.34
N SER A 178 -18.55 -20.02 -7.01
CA SER A 178 -20.00 -19.96 -7.25
C SER A 178 -20.39 -19.64 -8.70
N ASN A 179 -19.41 -19.32 -9.54
CA ASN A 179 -19.60 -18.98 -10.95
C ASN A 179 -18.69 -19.85 -11.86
N ASP A 180 -18.60 -21.15 -11.59
CA ASP A 180 -17.88 -22.13 -12.40
C ASP A 180 -16.40 -21.75 -12.69
N ASN A 181 -15.80 -20.99 -11.81
CA ASN A 181 -14.46 -20.39 -11.93
C ASN A 181 -14.32 -19.40 -13.10
N ASP A 182 -15.42 -18.83 -13.59
CA ASP A 182 -15.38 -17.80 -14.63
C ASP A 182 -14.87 -16.47 -14.05
N ILE A 183 -13.69 -16.03 -14.51
CA ILE A 183 -13.07 -14.76 -14.11
C ILE A 183 -13.92 -13.54 -14.51
N ASN A 184 -14.75 -13.64 -15.54
CA ASN A 184 -15.59 -12.54 -15.98
C ASN A 184 -16.68 -12.21 -14.95
N ALA A 185 -17.13 -13.17 -14.15
CA ALA A 185 -18.03 -12.92 -13.02
C ALA A 185 -17.38 -11.99 -11.98
N LEU A 186 -16.10 -12.21 -11.65
CA LEU A 186 -15.36 -11.32 -10.77
C LEU A 186 -15.13 -9.95 -11.41
N PHE A 187 -14.77 -9.88 -12.69
CA PHE A 187 -14.59 -8.61 -13.40
C PHE A 187 -15.85 -7.76 -13.34
N LYS A 188 -17.01 -8.35 -13.59
CA LYS A 188 -18.31 -7.68 -13.53
C LYS A 188 -18.56 -7.06 -12.14
N ILE A 189 -18.32 -7.81 -11.07
CA ILE A 189 -18.50 -7.32 -9.70
C ILE A 189 -17.56 -6.14 -9.39
N LEU A 190 -16.29 -6.22 -9.81
CA LEU A 190 -15.33 -5.15 -9.62
C LEU A 190 -15.70 -3.89 -10.42
N GLU A 191 -16.20 -4.05 -11.65
CA GLU A 191 -16.69 -2.96 -12.51
C GLU A 191 -17.91 -2.28 -11.89
N GLU A 192 -18.92 -3.06 -11.49
CA GLU A 192 -20.14 -2.55 -10.85
C GLU A 192 -19.84 -1.77 -9.58
N PHE A 193 -18.98 -2.31 -8.71
CA PHE A 193 -18.55 -1.61 -7.48
C PHE A 193 -17.84 -0.29 -7.79
N SER A 194 -17.00 -0.26 -8.82
CA SER A 194 -16.22 0.94 -9.18
C SER A 194 -17.08 2.05 -9.78
N ASN A 195 -18.19 1.69 -10.45
CA ASN A 195 -19.08 2.63 -11.16
C ASN A 195 -20.22 3.19 -10.28
N ASN A 196 -20.57 2.52 -9.20
CA ASN A 196 -21.59 2.97 -8.22
C ASN A 196 -21.00 3.90 -7.17
#